data_f69dfaae0e6f3d4daf466de908b74f51
#
_entry.id   f69dfaae0e6f3d4daf466de908b74f51
#
_cell.length_a   1.000
_cell.length_b   1.000
_cell.length_c   1.000
_cell.angle_alpha   90.00
_cell.angle_beta   90.00
_cell.angle_gamma   90.00
#
_symmetry.space_group_name_H-M   'P 1'
#
loop_
_entity.id
_entity.type
_entity.pdbx_description
1 polymer ?
#
loop_
_entity_poly.entity_id
_entity_poly.type
_entity_poly.pdbx_seq_one_letter_code
_entity_poly.pdbx_strand_id
1 'polypeptide(L)'
;MKGESRLTPGNTPDNGPGTGPSGNDQGTHTDKFVFPKWTNWLREASAVIAIGGLVYATVLITGVFSPENSAIGYAPEQPVAYSHALHAGELGIDCRYCHTSVETTAKANIPPTATCMNCHSYIKTESEKLAVVRESAATGEPIKWLRVHDLPDYAYFNHAGHVQSGVGCVSCHGRVDRMEVVEQVKPLTMGWCLECHREPDAHIRPKEFVTDMTWTAEGDPAALGAELRKMRDINPKTNCTTCHR
;
A
#
# COMPACT_ATOMS: atom_id res chain seq x y z
N MET A 1 -39.31 -26.36 -72.23
CA MET A 1 -40.08 -27.58 -72.33
C MET A 1 -41.02 -27.57 -71.16
N LYS A 2 -42.27 -27.31 -71.48
CA LYS A 2 -43.53 -28.04 -71.19
C LYS A 2 -43.73 -28.19 -69.70
N GLY A 3 -44.78 -27.76 -69.13
CA GLY A 3 -46.15 -27.52 -69.52
C GLY A 3 -46.99 -27.73 -68.27
N GLU A 4 -47.81 -26.81 -68.07
CA GLU A 4 -49.30 -26.93 -68.17
C GLU A 4 -49.88 -27.69 -66.98
N SER A 5 -50.67 -27.01 -66.25
CA SER A 5 -52.07 -26.52 -66.32
C SER A 5 -53.03 -27.47 -65.62
N ARG A 6 -53.93 -27.01 -64.90
CA ARG A 6 -55.35 -26.71 -65.03
C ARG A 6 -56.12 -27.14 -63.81
N LEU A 7 -56.87 -26.31 -63.26
CA LEU A 7 -58.24 -25.84 -63.39
C LEU A 7 -59.12 -26.29 -62.22
N THR A 8 -59.74 -25.31 -61.69
CA THR A 8 -60.98 -25.17 -60.91
C THR A 8 -62.11 -26.02 -61.46
N PRO A 9 -63.33 -26.19 -60.90
CA PRO A 9 -64.11 -25.15 -60.18
C PRO A 9 -64.99 -25.64 -59.01
N GLY A 10 -65.43 -24.72 -58.18
CA GLY A 10 -66.79 -24.15 -58.05
C GLY A 10 -67.76 -24.94 -57.20
N ASN A 11 -68.39 -24.43 -56.24
CA ASN A 11 -69.76 -23.92 -56.22
C ASN A 11 -70.18 -23.51 -54.80
N THR A 12 -70.83 -22.43 -54.72
CA THR A 12 -71.64 -21.78 -53.70
C THR A 12 -72.96 -22.53 -53.42
N PRO A 13 -73.90 -22.01 -52.66
CA PRO A 13 -73.98 -21.71 -51.22
C PRO A 13 -75.22 -22.37 -50.62
N ASP A 14 -75.30 -22.38 -49.31
CA ASP A 14 -76.71 -22.51 -48.76
C ASP A 14 -76.82 -21.66 -47.46
N ASN A 15 -77.94 -20.90 -47.45
CA ASN A 15 -78.42 -20.05 -46.40
C ASN A 15 -79.33 -20.85 -45.47
N GLY A 16 -79.22 -20.64 -44.19
CA GLY A 16 -80.30 -21.02 -43.27
C GLY A 16 -80.09 -20.41 -41.86
N PRO A 17 -81.07 -19.69 -41.31
CA PRO A 17 -80.94 -18.98 -40.07
C PRO A 17 -81.25 -19.83 -38.84
N GLY A 18 -80.38 -19.83 -37.84
CA GLY A 18 -80.62 -20.45 -36.55
C GLY A 18 -80.31 -19.46 -35.41
N THR A 19 -81.41 -19.10 -34.78
CA THR A 19 -81.53 -18.16 -33.66
C THR A 19 -80.98 -18.72 -32.35
N GLY A 20 -80.14 -17.86 -31.63
CA GLY A 20 -80.00 -17.66 -30.20
C GLY A 20 -79.35 -18.76 -29.36
N PRO A 21 -78.96 -18.50 -28.12
CA PRO A 21 -79.01 -17.27 -27.37
C PRO A 21 -77.61 -16.74 -26.88
N SER A 22 -77.62 -15.47 -26.58
CA SER A 22 -76.66 -14.70 -25.86
C SER A 22 -76.14 -15.41 -24.62
N GLY A 23 -74.87 -15.78 -24.64
CA GLY A 23 -74.05 -16.07 -23.45
C GLY A 23 -72.96 -15.03 -23.36
N ASN A 24 -73.21 -14.05 -22.54
CA ASN A 24 -72.16 -13.12 -22.11
C ASN A 24 -71.08 -13.89 -21.32
N ASP A 25 -70.15 -14.47 -21.98
CA ASP A 25 -68.90 -14.91 -21.35
C ASP A 25 -67.94 -13.77 -21.44
N GLN A 26 -68.01 -12.84 -20.45
CA GLN A 26 -66.92 -11.90 -20.14
C GLN A 26 -65.83 -12.72 -19.49
N GLY A 27 -65.15 -13.55 -20.27
CA GLY A 27 -63.85 -14.07 -19.91
C GLY A 27 -62.91 -12.93 -19.74
N THR A 28 -62.60 -12.63 -18.51
CA THR A 28 -61.45 -11.76 -18.17
C THR A 28 -60.20 -12.40 -18.76
N HIS A 29 -59.90 -12.06 -20.00
CA HIS A 29 -58.57 -12.29 -20.58
C HIS A 29 -57.62 -11.44 -19.77
N THR A 30 -57.11 -11.99 -18.69
CA THR A 30 -55.85 -11.51 -18.11
C THR A 30 -54.79 -11.82 -19.12
N ASP A 31 -54.52 -10.91 -20.03
CA ASP A 31 -53.40 -10.99 -20.93
C ASP A 31 -52.15 -11.17 -20.09
N LYS A 32 -51.72 -12.41 -19.93
CA LYS A 32 -50.47 -12.70 -19.24
C LYS A 32 -49.35 -12.06 -20.04
N PHE A 33 -48.70 -11.05 -19.47
CA PHE A 33 -47.56 -10.44 -20.09
C PHE A 33 -46.49 -11.52 -20.31
N VAL A 34 -46.15 -11.79 -21.55
CA VAL A 34 -45.13 -12.75 -21.93
C VAL A 34 -43.81 -11.96 -22.17
N PHE A 35 -42.87 -12.21 -21.32
CA PHE A 35 -41.56 -11.59 -21.47
C PHE A 35 -40.88 -12.03 -22.78
N PRO A 36 -40.15 -11.11 -23.46
CA PRO A 36 -39.36 -11.46 -24.63
C PRO A 36 -38.31 -12.55 -24.30
N LYS A 37 -38.01 -13.42 -25.26
CA LYS A 37 -37.08 -14.56 -25.05
C LYS A 37 -35.72 -14.17 -24.51
N TRP A 38 -35.25 -12.95 -24.83
CA TRP A 38 -33.95 -12.44 -24.33
C TRP A 38 -33.94 -12.28 -22.79
N THR A 39 -35.08 -12.13 -22.13
CA THR A 39 -35.11 -11.99 -20.66
C THR A 39 -34.68 -13.27 -19.95
N ASN A 40 -34.76 -14.45 -20.62
CA ASN A 40 -34.27 -15.70 -20.06
C ASN A 40 -32.73 -15.66 -19.84
N TRP A 41 -32.03 -14.84 -20.63
CA TRP A 41 -30.59 -14.67 -20.51
C TRP A 41 -30.20 -13.77 -19.33
N LEU A 42 -31.12 -12.97 -18.79
CA LEU A 42 -30.85 -12.09 -17.66
C LEU A 42 -30.39 -12.85 -16.39
N ARG A 43 -30.94 -14.04 -16.20
CA ARG A 43 -30.59 -14.88 -15.05
C ARG A 43 -29.13 -15.33 -15.11
N GLU A 44 -28.71 -15.84 -16.24
CA GLU A 44 -27.30 -16.26 -16.46
C GLU A 44 -26.38 -15.06 -16.42
N ALA A 45 -26.77 -13.96 -17.06
CA ALA A 45 -25.99 -12.73 -17.03
C ALA A 45 -25.82 -12.17 -15.60
N SER A 46 -26.91 -12.14 -14.83
CA SER A 46 -26.86 -11.69 -13.43
C SER A 46 -26.02 -12.62 -12.55
N ALA A 47 -26.06 -13.92 -12.77
CA ALA A 47 -25.18 -14.87 -12.06
C ALA A 47 -23.70 -14.64 -12.39
N VAL A 48 -23.36 -14.45 -13.67
CA VAL A 48 -21.99 -14.15 -14.10
C VAL A 48 -21.51 -12.82 -13.52
N ILE A 49 -22.34 -11.77 -13.54
CA ILE A 49 -22.01 -10.46 -12.96
C ILE A 49 -21.84 -10.57 -11.44
N ALA A 50 -22.69 -11.31 -10.74
CA ALA A 50 -22.58 -11.48 -9.30
C ALA A 50 -21.29 -12.22 -8.90
N ILE A 51 -20.98 -13.33 -9.57
CA ILE A 51 -19.75 -14.11 -9.30
C ILE A 51 -18.52 -13.32 -9.72
N GLY A 52 -18.51 -12.75 -10.93
CA GLY A 52 -17.40 -11.95 -11.44
C GLY A 52 -17.18 -10.69 -10.60
N GLY A 53 -18.26 -10.04 -10.17
CA GLY A 53 -18.20 -8.88 -9.26
C GLY A 53 -17.64 -9.24 -7.89
N LEU A 54 -18.02 -10.39 -7.33
CA LEU A 54 -17.46 -10.87 -6.06
C LEU A 54 -15.94 -11.16 -6.18
N VAL A 55 -15.53 -11.87 -7.23
CA VAL A 55 -14.11 -12.14 -7.49
C VAL A 55 -13.33 -10.84 -7.68
N TYR A 56 -13.85 -9.94 -8.51
CA TYR A 56 -13.24 -8.62 -8.73
C TYR A 56 -13.11 -7.82 -7.44
N ALA A 57 -14.18 -7.74 -6.63
CA ALA A 57 -14.15 -7.05 -5.34
C ALA A 57 -13.12 -7.68 -4.38
N THR A 58 -13.05 -9.02 -4.34
CA THR A 58 -12.05 -9.72 -3.52
C THR A 58 -10.63 -9.38 -3.95
N VAL A 59 -10.32 -9.43 -5.25
CA VAL A 59 -8.99 -9.08 -5.77
C VAL A 59 -8.66 -7.62 -5.50
N LEU A 60 -9.63 -6.72 -5.65
CA LEU A 60 -9.44 -5.30 -5.41
C LEU A 60 -9.19 -5.01 -3.93
N ILE A 61 -9.99 -5.60 -3.03
CA ILE A 61 -9.84 -5.42 -1.58
C ILE A 61 -8.49 -6.00 -1.12
N THR A 62 -8.15 -7.24 -1.51
CA THR A 62 -6.87 -7.84 -1.12
C THR A 62 -5.68 -7.08 -1.69
N GLY A 63 -5.78 -6.56 -2.92
CA GLY A 63 -4.74 -5.71 -3.51
C GLY A 63 -4.59 -4.38 -2.78
N VAL A 64 -5.70 -3.66 -2.54
CA VAL A 64 -5.68 -2.34 -1.89
C VAL A 64 -5.17 -2.42 -0.44
N PHE A 65 -5.58 -3.47 0.31
CA PHE A 65 -5.17 -3.65 1.70
C PHE A 65 -3.92 -4.53 1.86
N SER A 66 -3.23 -4.86 0.78
CA SER A 66 -1.92 -5.51 0.84
C SER A 66 -0.93 -4.66 1.64
N PRO A 67 -0.07 -5.26 2.48
CA PRO A 67 1.03 -4.55 3.14
C PRO A 67 1.92 -3.76 2.18
N GLU A 68 2.10 -4.23 0.95
CA GLU A 68 2.85 -3.52 -0.09
C GLU A 68 2.19 -2.19 -0.49
N ASN A 69 0.85 -2.12 -0.51
CA ASN A 69 0.11 -0.91 -0.87
C ASN A 69 -0.08 0.03 0.33
N SER A 70 -0.37 -0.50 1.51
CA SER A 70 -0.42 0.26 2.77
C SER A 70 0.95 0.49 3.36
N ALA A 71 1.92 -0.31 2.94
CA ALA A 71 3.31 -0.38 3.39
C ALA A 71 3.49 -0.67 4.90
N ILE A 72 2.44 -0.60 5.72
CA ILE A 72 2.52 -1.00 7.14
C ILE A 72 2.67 -2.52 7.23
N GLY A 73 3.71 -2.98 7.94
CA GLY A 73 4.07 -4.39 8.06
C GLY A 73 4.82 -4.94 6.84
N TYR A 74 5.16 -4.10 5.87
CA TYR A 74 6.00 -4.51 4.75
C TYR A 74 7.42 -4.78 5.25
N ALA A 75 7.82 -6.04 5.19
CA ALA A 75 9.09 -6.56 5.69
C ALA A 75 9.67 -7.57 4.66
N PRO A 76 10.21 -7.10 3.53
CA PRO A 76 10.73 -7.98 2.50
C PRO A 76 11.98 -8.72 2.96
N GLU A 77 12.16 -9.95 2.49
CA GLU A 77 13.40 -10.67 2.66
C GLU A 77 14.54 -9.95 1.93
N GLN A 78 15.61 -9.65 2.67
CA GLN A 78 16.75 -8.92 2.16
C GLN A 78 17.83 -9.88 1.64
N PRO A 79 18.66 -9.45 0.66
CA PRO A 79 19.77 -10.27 0.15
C PRO A 79 20.77 -10.69 1.24
N VAL A 80 20.86 -9.89 2.30
CA VAL A 80 21.65 -10.19 3.49
C VAL A 80 20.72 -10.15 4.69
N ALA A 81 20.69 -11.22 5.49
CA ALA A 81 19.91 -11.27 6.73
C ALA A 81 20.53 -10.39 7.82
N TYR A 82 20.51 -9.09 7.60
CA TYR A 82 21.06 -8.09 8.53
C TYR A 82 20.07 -7.86 9.68
N SER A 83 20.53 -8.08 10.90
CA SER A 83 19.75 -7.86 12.12
C SER A 83 20.09 -6.50 12.75
N HIS A 84 19.14 -5.58 12.77
CA HIS A 84 19.27 -4.35 13.54
C HIS A 84 19.18 -4.64 15.05
N ALA A 85 18.41 -5.64 15.46
CA ALA A 85 18.32 -6.07 16.85
C ALA A 85 19.72 -6.42 17.42
N LEU A 86 20.51 -7.17 16.64
CA LEU A 86 21.87 -7.49 17.06
C LEU A 86 22.78 -6.28 17.04
N HIS A 87 22.85 -5.54 15.91
CA HIS A 87 23.86 -4.50 15.74
C HIS A 87 23.55 -3.22 16.52
N ALA A 88 22.34 -2.70 16.42
CA ALA A 88 21.93 -1.49 17.12
C ALA A 88 21.39 -1.78 18.52
N GLY A 89 20.65 -2.88 18.69
CA GLY A 89 20.04 -3.22 19.97
C GLY A 89 21.05 -3.82 20.96
N GLU A 90 21.65 -4.95 20.63
CA GLU A 90 22.52 -5.69 21.59
C GLU A 90 23.94 -5.10 21.63
N LEU A 91 24.53 -4.81 20.47
CA LEU A 91 25.89 -4.25 20.40
C LEU A 91 25.96 -2.75 20.60
N GLY A 92 24.83 -2.04 20.59
CA GLY A 92 24.76 -0.60 20.82
C GLY A 92 25.44 0.25 19.76
N ILE A 93 25.57 -0.23 18.52
CA ILE A 93 26.17 0.54 17.43
C ILE A 93 25.21 1.67 17.06
N ASP A 94 25.68 2.92 17.13
CA ASP A 94 24.87 4.10 16.79
C ASP A 94 24.43 4.06 15.33
N CYS A 95 23.21 4.49 15.08
CA CYS A 95 22.62 4.53 13.74
C CYS A 95 23.49 5.26 12.72
N ARG A 96 24.15 6.34 13.14
CA ARG A 96 25.03 7.19 12.33
C ARG A 96 26.33 6.52 11.89
N TYR A 97 26.72 5.42 12.55
CA TYR A 97 27.88 4.64 12.08
C TYR A 97 27.65 4.05 10.70
N CYS A 98 26.43 3.59 10.45
CA CYS A 98 26.03 3.01 9.16
C CYS A 98 25.31 4.04 8.27
N HIS A 99 24.41 4.82 8.83
CA HIS A 99 23.65 5.86 8.11
C HIS A 99 24.36 7.23 8.20
N THR A 100 25.57 7.29 7.69
CA THR A 100 26.49 8.42 7.89
C THR A 100 26.01 9.76 7.33
N SER A 101 25.09 9.75 6.37
CA SER A 101 24.61 10.97 5.71
C SER A 101 23.28 11.49 6.27
N VAL A 102 22.68 10.82 7.27
CA VAL A 102 21.34 11.12 7.77
C VAL A 102 21.18 12.53 8.34
N GLU A 103 22.27 13.10 8.87
CA GLU A 103 22.30 14.45 9.44
C GLU A 103 22.58 15.55 8.42
N THR A 104 23.03 15.20 7.22
CA THR A 104 23.55 16.16 6.22
C THR A 104 22.84 16.12 4.89
N THR A 105 22.14 15.03 4.57
CA THR A 105 21.47 14.86 3.27
C THR A 105 19.99 14.49 3.41
N ALA A 106 19.28 14.59 2.31
CA ALA A 106 17.88 14.17 2.25
C ALA A 106 17.69 12.66 2.43
N LYS A 107 18.69 11.85 2.06
CA LYS A 107 18.65 10.38 2.14
C LYS A 107 19.57 9.89 3.25
N ALA A 108 19.09 8.96 4.07
CA ALA A 108 19.90 8.34 5.13
C ALA A 108 21.02 7.44 4.56
N ASN A 109 20.85 6.96 3.35
CA ASN A 109 21.69 5.99 2.65
C ASN A 109 21.80 4.64 3.37
N ILE A 110 22.02 3.60 2.58
CA ILE A 110 22.47 2.30 3.07
C ILE A 110 24.01 2.32 3.04
N PRO A 111 24.69 1.79 4.08
CA PRO A 111 26.14 1.81 4.14
C PRO A 111 26.76 1.00 2.99
N PRO A 112 27.89 1.41 2.44
CA PRO A 112 28.62 0.60 1.48
C PRO A 112 29.14 -0.69 2.14
N THR A 113 29.37 -1.72 1.35
CA THR A 113 29.87 -3.02 1.81
C THR A 113 31.15 -2.90 2.66
N ALA A 114 32.00 -1.92 2.37
CA ALA A 114 33.21 -1.64 3.14
C ALA A 114 32.94 -1.37 4.63
N THR A 115 31.81 -0.76 4.96
CA THR A 115 31.41 -0.53 6.37
C THR A 115 31.18 -1.85 7.10
N CYS A 116 30.58 -2.82 6.45
CA CYS A 116 30.40 -4.18 7.01
C CYS A 116 31.77 -4.85 7.24
N MET A 117 32.68 -4.69 6.30
CA MET A 117 33.99 -5.29 6.32
C MET A 117 34.94 -4.69 7.39
N ASN A 118 34.63 -3.53 7.97
CA ASN A 118 35.38 -3.00 9.11
C ASN A 118 35.44 -4.00 10.29
N CYS A 119 34.37 -4.79 10.47
CA CYS A 119 34.28 -5.82 11.49
C CYS A 119 34.33 -7.24 10.89
N HIS A 120 33.61 -7.48 9.78
CA HIS A 120 33.44 -8.81 9.24
C HIS A 120 34.65 -9.36 8.47
N SER A 121 35.69 -8.57 8.28
CA SER A 121 37.00 -9.09 7.87
C SER A 121 37.71 -9.90 8.98
N TYR A 122 37.24 -9.78 10.24
CA TYR A 122 37.82 -10.49 11.40
C TYR A 122 36.77 -11.28 12.20
N ILE A 123 35.49 -10.88 12.13
CA ILE A 123 34.41 -11.46 12.91
C ILE A 123 33.45 -12.20 11.98
N LYS A 124 33.16 -13.49 12.28
CA LYS A 124 32.25 -14.34 11.49
C LYS A 124 32.67 -14.48 10.02
N THR A 125 33.95 -14.49 9.74
CA THR A 125 34.55 -14.51 8.39
C THR A 125 34.01 -15.61 7.51
N GLU A 126 33.71 -16.80 8.07
CA GLU A 126 33.21 -17.97 7.33
C GLU A 126 31.70 -18.17 7.40
N SER A 127 30.96 -17.19 7.95
CA SER A 127 29.51 -17.33 8.06
C SER A 127 28.84 -17.29 6.69
N GLU A 128 27.98 -18.27 6.42
CA GLU A 128 27.17 -18.34 5.19
C GLU A 128 26.24 -17.11 5.06
N LYS A 129 25.77 -16.56 6.18
CA LYS A 129 24.95 -15.33 6.18
C LYS A 129 25.68 -14.11 5.62
N LEU A 130 27.02 -14.15 5.59
CA LEU A 130 27.88 -13.09 5.05
C LEU A 130 28.44 -13.39 3.66
N ALA A 131 28.02 -14.48 3.02
CA ALA A 131 28.51 -14.85 1.69
C ALA A 131 28.33 -13.71 0.68
N VAL A 132 27.13 -13.12 0.62
CA VAL A 132 26.82 -11.99 -0.27
C VAL A 132 27.67 -10.76 0.06
N VAL A 133 27.96 -10.50 1.35
CA VAL A 133 28.82 -9.37 1.77
C VAL A 133 30.24 -9.59 1.30
N ARG A 134 30.79 -10.80 1.46
CA ARG A 134 32.14 -11.16 0.98
C ARG A 134 32.26 -11.08 -0.52
N GLU A 135 31.26 -11.59 -1.25
CA GLU A 135 31.19 -11.48 -2.70
C GLU A 135 31.19 -10.03 -3.16
N SER A 136 30.31 -9.21 -2.59
CA SER A 136 30.27 -7.77 -2.86
C SER A 136 31.60 -7.08 -2.58
N ALA A 137 32.26 -7.42 -1.47
CA ALA A 137 33.57 -6.87 -1.13
C ALA A 137 34.67 -7.30 -2.12
N ALA A 138 34.64 -8.52 -2.62
CA ALA A 138 35.63 -9.06 -3.55
C ALA A 138 35.44 -8.53 -4.99
N THR A 139 34.21 -8.35 -5.42
CA THR A 139 33.87 -7.95 -6.79
C THR A 139 33.70 -6.43 -6.96
N GLY A 140 33.41 -5.71 -5.88
CA GLY A 140 32.98 -4.30 -5.94
C GLY A 140 31.53 -4.09 -6.36
N GLU A 141 30.78 -5.16 -6.66
CA GLU A 141 29.37 -5.06 -7.03
C GLU A 141 28.51 -4.74 -5.79
N PRO A 142 27.60 -3.76 -5.89
CA PRO A 142 26.76 -3.38 -4.75
C PRO A 142 25.73 -4.46 -4.40
N ILE A 143 25.46 -4.61 -3.11
CA ILE A 143 24.37 -5.45 -2.62
C ILE A 143 23.04 -4.82 -3.03
N LYS A 144 22.15 -5.59 -3.67
CA LYS A 144 20.86 -5.14 -4.17
C LYS A 144 19.80 -5.18 -3.07
N TRP A 145 19.90 -4.24 -2.13
CA TRP A 145 18.93 -4.10 -1.06
C TRP A 145 17.54 -3.75 -1.57
N LEU A 146 16.51 -4.32 -0.95
CA LEU A 146 15.12 -3.95 -1.19
C LEU A 146 14.75 -2.78 -0.27
N ARG A 147 14.16 -1.74 -0.86
CA ARG A 147 13.74 -0.56 -0.11
C ARG A 147 12.48 -0.89 0.70
N VAL A 148 12.53 -0.66 2.02
CA VAL A 148 11.40 -0.89 2.94
C VAL A 148 10.56 0.37 3.09
N HIS A 149 11.22 1.49 3.40
CA HIS A 149 10.56 2.79 3.52
C HIS A 149 10.71 3.55 2.20
N ASP A 150 9.62 3.63 1.44
CA ASP A 150 9.63 4.23 0.11
C ASP A 150 8.48 5.23 -0.01
N LEU A 151 8.84 6.46 -0.37
CA LEU A 151 7.88 7.51 -0.69
C LEU A 151 7.76 7.62 -2.21
N PRO A 152 6.57 7.98 -2.74
CA PRO A 152 6.42 8.27 -4.16
C PRO A 152 7.41 9.34 -4.62
N ASP A 153 7.88 9.25 -5.86
CA ASP A 153 8.91 10.15 -6.41
C ASP A 153 8.53 11.64 -6.38
N TYR A 154 7.23 11.93 -6.32
CA TYR A 154 6.72 13.30 -6.19
C TYR A 154 6.69 13.83 -4.75
N ALA A 155 7.03 13.00 -3.75
CA ALA A 155 7.07 13.39 -2.33
C ALA A 155 8.52 13.55 -1.88
N TYR A 156 8.94 14.78 -1.67
CA TYR A 156 10.30 15.11 -1.23
C TYR A 156 10.39 15.08 0.29
N PHE A 157 11.18 14.16 0.80
CA PHE A 157 11.49 14.06 2.20
C PHE A 157 12.98 14.34 2.44
N ASN A 158 13.31 15.02 3.54
CA ASN A 158 14.67 15.34 3.90
C ASN A 158 14.97 14.87 5.32
N HIS A 159 15.77 13.80 5.45
CA HIS A 159 16.20 13.30 6.76
C HIS A 159 16.95 14.35 7.55
N ALA A 160 17.91 15.05 6.95
CA ALA A 160 18.72 16.04 7.68
C ALA A 160 17.87 17.12 8.35
N GLY A 161 16.80 17.59 7.67
CA GLY A 161 15.89 18.58 8.25
C GLY A 161 15.18 18.07 9.51
N HIS A 162 14.74 16.81 9.51
CA HIS A 162 14.04 16.19 10.64
C HIS A 162 15.00 15.86 11.80
N VAL A 163 16.15 15.25 11.49
CA VAL A 163 17.14 14.88 12.48
C VAL A 163 17.71 16.13 13.17
N GLN A 164 18.01 17.17 12.42
CA GLN A 164 18.50 18.43 12.96
C GLN A 164 17.46 19.21 13.76
N SER A 165 16.18 19.01 13.46
CA SER A 165 15.09 19.53 14.28
C SER A 165 14.87 18.74 15.57
N GLY A 166 15.53 17.60 15.75
CA GLY A 166 15.40 16.77 16.94
C GLY A 166 14.23 15.77 16.87
N VAL A 167 13.81 15.38 15.66
CA VAL A 167 12.84 14.30 15.52
C VAL A 167 13.55 12.97 15.68
N GLY A 168 13.16 12.16 16.67
CA GLY A 168 13.79 10.88 16.94
C GLY A 168 13.50 9.85 15.84
N CYS A 169 14.49 9.04 15.49
CA CYS A 169 14.36 7.98 14.48
C CYS A 169 13.18 7.04 14.78
N VAL A 170 12.93 6.76 16.05
CA VAL A 170 11.84 5.91 16.53
C VAL A 170 10.46 6.44 16.13
N SER A 171 10.29 7.74 15.93
CA SER A 171 9.01 8.36 15.58
C SER A 171 8.48 7.88 14.22
N CYS A 172 9.40 7.60 13.28
CA CYS A 172 9.07 7.15 11.92
C CYS A 172 9.36 5.66 11.72
N HIS A 173 10.48 5.17 12.24
CA HIS A 173 10.97 3.81 12.00
C HIS A 173 10.55 2.80 13.09
N GLY A 174 9.91 3.27 14.20
CA GLY A 174 9.59 2.40 15.32
C GLY A 174 10.86 1.89 16.01
N ARG A 175 10.74 0.81 16.74
CA ARG A 175 11.83 0.18 17.50
C ARG A 175 12.69 -0.70 16.58
N VAL A 176 13.30 -0.06 15.57
CA VAL A 176 14.16 -0.77 14.61
C VAL A 176 15.34 -1.48 15.30
N ASP A 177 15.78 -0.96 16.43
CA ASP A 177 16.76 -1.58 17.33
C ASP A 177 16.32 -2.94 17.93
N ARG A 178 15.11 -3.38 17.65
CA ARG A 178 14.56 -4.70 18.04
C ARG A 178 14.12 -5.55 16.85
N MET A 179 14.38 -5.08 15.63
CA MET A 179 13.95 -5.75 14.42
C MET A 179 15.05 -6.65 13.87
N GLU A 180 14.73 -7.96 13.72
CA GLU A 180 15.57 -8.89 12.96
C GLU A 180 15.45 -8.62 11.46
N VAL A 181 14.23 -8.35 11.00
CA VAL A 181 13.94 -7.88 9.66
C VAL A 181 13.25 -6.53 9.79
N VAL A 182 13.77 -5.53 9.08
CA VAL A 182 13.17 -4.19 9.12
C VAL A 182 11.81 -4.21 8.44
N GLU A 183 10.82 -3.63 9.13
CA GLU A 183 9.48 -3.44 8.61
C GLU A 183 9.05 -1.97 8.66
N GLN A 184 8.14 -1.60 7.81
CA GLN A 184 7.51 -0.29 7.88
C GLN A 184 6.39 -0.29 8.91
N VAL A 185 6.56 0.46 10.00
CA VAL A 185 5.59 0.53 11.11
C VAL A 185 4.66 1.74 11.07
N LYS A 186 4.95 2.71 10.22
CA LYS A 186 4.15 3.93 10.05
C LYS A 186 3.65 4.06 8.62
N PRO A 187 2.46 4.66 8.41
CA PRO A 187 1.84 4.66 7.08
C PRO A 187 2.58 5.56 6.07
N LEU A 188 3.37 6.52 6.54
CA LEU A 188 4.10 7.50 5.72
C LEU A 188 3.22 8.23 4.69
N THR A 189 1.90 8.30 4.95
CA THR A 189 0.94 9.01 4.10
C THR A 189 1.04 10.53 4.30
N MET A 190 0.56 11.30 3.34
CA MET A 190 0.51 12.76 3.46
C MET A 190 -0.25 13.22 4.71
N GLY A 191 -1.37 12.55 5.05
CA GLY A 191 -2.14 12.85 6.26
C GLY A 191 -1.31 12.69 7.53
N TRP A 192 -0.57 11.59 7.64
CA TRP A 192 0.32 11.31 8.77
C TRP A 192 1.46 12.33 8.87
N CYS A 193 2.06 12.72 7.76
CA CYS A 193 3.10 13.76 7.76
C CYS A 193 2.53 15.12 8.23
N LEU A 194 1.35 15.51 7.73
CA LEU A 194 0.71 16.77 8.09
C LEU A 194 0.23 16.80 9.54
N GLU A 195 -0.17 15.68 10.12
CA GLU A 195 -0.51 15.58 11.54
C GLU A 195 0.69 16.00 12.41
N CYS A 196 1.87 15.39 12.17
CA CYS A 196 3.09 15.76 12.86
C CYS A 196 3.50 17.21 12.58
N HIS A 197 3.40 17.69 11.33
CA HIS A 197 3.77 19.07 10.97
C HIS A 197 2.86 20.13 11.59
N ARG A 198 1.63 19.80 11.92
CA ARG A 198 0.68 20.70 12.62
C ARG A 198 0.91 20.70 14.13
N GLU A 199 1.24 19.54 14.69
CA GLU A 199 1.42 19.33 16.13
C GLU A 199 2.75 18.61 16.42
N PRO A 200 3.91 19.26 16.14
CA PRO A 200 5.21 18.60 16.19
C PRO A 200 5.76 18.40 17.61
N ASP A 201 5.22 19.10 18.59
CA ASP A 201 5.84 19.29 19.89
C ASP A 201 6.15 17.98 20.61
N ALA A 202 5.23 17.01 20.59
CA ALA A 202 5.45 15.70 21.22
C ALA A 202 6.54 14.82 20.53
N HIS A 203 6.98 15.22 19.33
CA HIS A 203 7.95 14.47 18.53
C HIS A 203 9.36 15.06 18.56
N ILE A 204 9.52 16.26 19.16
CA ILE A 204 10.80 16.96 19.24
C ILE A 204 11.49 16.60 20.55
N ARG A 205 12.75 16.21 20.46
CA ARG A 205 13.61 15.86 21.60
C ARG A 205 14.97 16.57 21.52
N PRO A 206 15.79 16.54 22.56
CA PRO A 206 17.17 16.99 22.48
C PRO A 206 17.94 16.21 21.39
N LYS A 207 18.81 16.92 20.64
CA LYS A 207 19.47 16.33 19.45
C LYS A 207 20.36 15.15 19.78
N GLU A 208 20.95 15.14 20.94
CA GLU A 208 21.78 14.06 21.46
C GLU A 208 21.04 12.72 21.61
N PHE A 209 19.71 12.77 21.74
CA PHE A 209 18.86 11.58 21.90
C PHE A 209 18.09 11.20 20.63
N VAL A 210 18.41 11.78 19.48
CA VAL A 210 17.69 11.48 18.23
C VAL A 210 17.83 10.02 17.81
N THR A 211 19.01 9.42 18.02
CA THR A 211 19.30 8.00 17.74
C THR A 211 18.98 7.06 18.90
N ASP A 212 18.69 7.59 20.09
CA ASP A 212 18.28 6.75 21.22
C ASP A 212 16.82 6.30 21.05
N MET A 213 16.64 5.01 20.73
CA MET A 213 15.35 4.41 20.53
C MET A 213 14.54 4.22 21.82
N THR A 214 15.19 4.33 22.97
CA THR A 214 14.58 4.10 24.30
C THR A 214 14.29 5.39 25.05
N TRP A 215 14.82 6.50 24.57
CA TRP A 215 14.70 7.79 25.25
C TRP A 215 13.23 8.21 25.40
N THR A 216 12.89 8.62 26.59
CA THR A 216 11.62 9.24 26.98
C THR A 216 11.88 10.54 27.70
N ALA A 217 11.02 11.53 27.50
CA ALA A 217 11.14 12.80 28.22
C ALA A 217 10.86 12.61 29.72
N GLU A 218 11.58 13.33 30.56
CA GLU A 218 11.20 13.51 31.96
C GLU A 218 10.03 14.50 32.03
N GLY A 219 8.85 14.03 32.37
CA GLY A 219 7.62 14.85 32.41
C GLY A 219 6.82 14.81 31.12
N ASP A 220 6.24 15.96 30.74
CA ASP A 220 5.39 16.08 29.55
C ASP A 220 6.26 16.26 28.28
N PRO A 221 6.24 15.28 27.34
CA PRO A 221 7.01 15.40 26.10
C PRO A 221 6.61 16.60 25.25
N ALA A 222 5.33 16.96 25.23
CA ALA A 222 4.83 18.09 24.43
C ALA A 222 5.33 19.43 25.00
N ALA A 223 5.37 19.58 26.33
CA ALA A 223 5.89 20.77 26.96
C ALA A 223 7.39 20.96 26.68
N LEU A 224 8.19 19.89 26.80
CA LEU A 224 9.60 19.92 26.45
C LEU A 224 9.81 20.22 24.95
N GLY A 225 9.04 19.57 24.10
CA GLY A 225 9.13 19.79 22.64
C GLY A 225 8.75 21.20 22.23
N ALA A 226 7.74 21.81 22.87
CA ALA A 226 7.36 23.21 22.63
C ALA A 226 8.49 24.18 23.01
N GLU A 227 9.18 23.94 24.13
CA GLU A 227 10.36 24.71 24.52
C GLU A 227 11.50 24.59 23.51
N LEU A 228 11.85 23.36 23.12
CA LEU A 228 12.89 23.08 22.13
C LEU A 228 12.54 23.68 20.76
N ARG A 229 11.28 23.59 20.36
CA ARG A 229 10.77 24.18 19.12
C ARG A 229 10.96 25.69 19.09
N LYS A 230 10.59 26.36 20.17
CA LYS A 230 10.79 27.82 20.32
C LYS A 230 12.27 28.18 20.33
N MET A 231 13.07 27.46 21.11
CA MET A 231 14.52 27.73 21.24
C MET A 231 15.25 27.61 19.91
N ARG A 232 14.85 26.67 19.06
CA ARG A 232 15.54 26.34 17.79
C ARG A 232 14.84 26.92 16.56
N ASP A 233 13.78 27.72 16.73
CA ASP A 233 12.96 28.28 15.65
C ASP A 233 12.47 27.20 14.65
N ILE A 234 12.00 26.06 15.19
CA ILE A 234 11.51 24.95 14.38
C ILE A 234 10.09 25.28 13.92
N ASN A 235 9.90 25.41 12.61
CA ASN A 235 8.64 25.82 12.02
C ASN A 235 8.26 24.92 10.83
N PRO A 236 7.66 23.73 11.10
CA PRO A 236 7.31 22.79 10.06
C PRO A 236 6.35 23.41 9.04
N LYS A 237 6.63 23.22 7.76
CA LYS A 237 5.81 23.77 6.68
C LYS A 237 4.70 22.78 6.32
N THR A 238 3.49 23.33 6.00
CA THR A 238 2.32 22.56 5.60
C THR A 238 1.83 22.89 4.20
N ASN A 239 2.55 23.75 3.47
CA ASN A 239 2.20 24.10 2.10
C ASN A 239 2.65 23.03 1.11
N CYS A 240 1.90 22.85 0.04
CA CYS A 240 2.07 21.76 -0.94
C CYS A 240 3.49 21.71 -1.54
N THR A 241 4.03 22.89 -1.91
CA THR A 241 5.32 22.99 -2.60
C THR A 241 6.54 22.69 -1.74
N THR A 242 6.40 22.54 -0.43
CA THR A 242 7.49 22.08 0.44
C THR A 242 7.77 20.60 0.24
N CYS A 243 6.71 19.80 0.06
CA CYS A 243 6.78 18.35 -0.06
C CYS A 243 6.62 17.87 -1.51
N HIS A 244 5.98 18.65 -2.38
CA HIS A 244 5.72 18.29 -3.77
C HIS A 244 6.35 19.31 -4.73
N ARG A 245 7.18 18.82 -5.64
CA ARG A 245 7.90 19.63 -6.65
C ARG A 245 7.75 19.03 -8.04
#